data_3193246a5d17066706987f5a6b161515
#
_entry.id   3193246a5d17066706987f5a6b161515
#
_cell.length_a   1.000
_cell.length_b   1.000
_cell.length_c   1.000
_cell.angle_alpha   90.00
_cell.angle_beta   90.00
_cell.angle_gamma   90.00
#
_symmetry.space_group_name_H-M   'P 1'
#
loop_
_entity.id
_entity.type
_entity.pdbx_description
1 polymer ?
#
loop_
_entity_poly.entity_id
_entity_poly.type
_entity_poly.pdbx_seq_one_letter_code
_entity_poly.pdbx_strand_id
1 'polypeptide(L)'
;MHDNNTRILFTDLDGTLLNDKKEITPGNQAAVNEALAAGHKVVISTGRPLDSGMIIAQRAGLVREGCYVIAFNGGQIYDIYHKKTIFGKQLPMNLAKAVFQEAVNRGLHIQSYSDTEVLVLEDSMEIKRYVKGTEMGYRVVNNLDEAVPVDPYKLLAISFDDRPKIEKFQREVAEPLAGTARSFFSNDAYLEIVPEGISKGFAVKWMCEYLGIPIENSVAAGDAENDVEMLEAAHVGAVMCNAFPGVAEHGDYVTEHDNNHDGLGEIIRKFILK
;
A
#
# COMPACT_ATOMS: atom_id res chain seq x y z
N MET A 1 -30.16 2.58 3.07
CA MET A 1 -30.04 1.44 3.98
C MET A 1 -28.96 0.56 3.37
N HIS A 2 -27.80 0.43 4.03
CA HIS A 2 -26.83 -0.55 3.59
C HIS A 2 -27.44 -1.94 3.83
N ASP A 3 -27.38 -2.78 2.79
CA ASP A 3 -27.79 -4.17 2.92
C ASP A 3 -26.82 -4.85 3.93
N ASN A 4 -27.36 -5.46 4.98
CA ASN A 4 -26.56 -6.13 6.02
C ASN A 4 -25.64 -7.24 5.46
N ASN A 5 -25.76 -7.58 4.18
CA ASN A 5 -24.98 -8.59 3.47
C ASN A 5 -23.82 -8.02 2.65
N THR A 6 -23.63 -6.68 2.57
CA THR A 6 -22.52 -6.13 1.83
C THR A 6 -21.19 -6.49 2.50
N ARG A 7 -20.29 -7.13 1.75
CA ARG A 7 -18.93 -7.45 2.17
C ARG A 7 -17.93 -6.50 1.53
N ILE A 8 -16.76 -6.41 2.14
CA ILE A 8 -15.66 -5.58 1.64
C ILE A 8 -14.37 -6.40 1.58
N LEU A 9 -13.76 -6.40 0.41
CA LEU A 9 -12.45 -7.00 0.16
C LEU A 9 -11.38 -5.92 0.19
N PHE A 10 -10.35 -6.12 0.98
CA PHE A 10 -9.09 -5.37 0.92
C PHE A 10 -8.03 -6.27 0.29
N THR A 11 -7.43 -5.86 -0.80
CA THR A 11 -6.41 -6.65 -1.48
C THR A 11 -5.14 -5.86 -1.68
N ASP A 12 -3.99 -6.46 -1.31
CA ASP A 12 -2.72 -5.95 -1.80
C ASP A 12 -2.61 -6.11 -3.32
N LEU A 13 -1.63 -5.47 -3.92
CA LEU A 13 -1.36 -5.51 -5.35
C LEU A 13 -0.30 -6.56 -5.71
N ASP A 14 0.92 -6.35 -5.23
CA ASP A 14 2.11 -7.07 -5.70
C ASP A 14 2.22 -8.43 -5.00
N GLY A 15 2.11 -9.54 -5.72
CA GLY A 15 2.11 -10.88 -5.14
C GLY A 15 0.72 -11.35 -4.65
N THR A 16 -0.32 -10.50 -4.78
CA THR A 16 -1.70 -10.81 -4.37
C THR A 16 -2.68 -10.66 -5.53
N LEU A 17 -3.07 -9.44 -5.92
CA LEU A 17 -3.95 -9.21 -7.07
C LEU A 17 -3.22 -9.40 -8.40
N LEU A 18 -1.96 -8.95 -8.45
CA LEU A 18 -1.11 -8.99 -9.63
C LEU A 18 -0.23 -10.24 -9.66
N ASN A 19 -0.14 -10.85 -10.82
CA ASN A 19 0.83 -11.89 -11.09
C ASN A 19 2.27 -11.34 -11.22
N ASP A 20 3.25 -12.21 -11.44
CA ASP A 20 4.66 -11.83 -11.59
C ASP A 20 4.94 -10.92 -12.80
N LYS A 21 4.03 -10.90 -13.79
CA LYS A 21 4.08 -10.01 -14.96
C LYS A 21 3.42 -8.65 -14.71
N LYS A 22 2.94 -8.39 -13.48
CA LYS A 22 2.18 -7.19 -13.09
C LYS A 22 0.84 -7.06 -13.83
N GLU A 23 0.22 -8.18 -14.14
CA GLU A 23 -1.08 -8.30 -14.78
C GLU A 23 -2.08 -8.96 -13.82
N ILE A 24 -3.37 -8.70 -14.02
CA ILE A 24 -4.42 -9.40 -13.29
C ILE A 24 -4.77 -10.66 -14.10
N THR A 25 -4.77 -11.80 -13.45
CA THR A 25 -5.14 -13.06 -14.09
C THR A 25 -6.63 -13.08 -14.46
N PRO A 26 -7.02 -13.81 -15.51
CA PRO A 26 -8.44 -13.85 -15.92
C PRO A 26 -9.40 -14.33 -14.82
N GLY A 27 -8.99 -15.29 -13.99
CA GLY A 27 -9.83 -15.79 -12.90
C GLY A 27 -9.97 -14.82 -11.74
N ASN A 28 -8.90 -14.07 -11.38
CA ASN A 28 -8.98 -12.97 -10.43
C ASN A 28 -9.88 -11.86 -10.95
N GLN A 29 -9.75 -11.48 -12.23
CA GLN A 29 -10.59 -10.45 -12.87
C GLN A 29 -12.08 -10.87 -12.88
N ALA A 30 -12.37 -12.12 -13.20
CA ALA A 30 -13.75 -12.63 -13.18
C ALA A 30 -14.34 -12.56 -11.78
N ALA A 31 -13.62 -13.06 -10.76
CA ALA A 31 -14.09 -13.05 -9.38
C ALA A 31 -14.31 -11.63 -8.82
N VAL A 32 -13.42 -10.68 -9.13
CA VAL A 32 -13.59 -9.26 -8.79
C VAL A 32 -14.87 -8.70 -9.43
N ASN A 33 -15.13 -9.01 -10.71
CA ASN A 33 -16.32 -8.57 -11.40
C ASN A 33 -17.60 -9.17 -10.79
N GLU A 34 -17.58 -10.45 -10.42
CA GLU A 34 -18.69 -11.14 -9.74
C GLU A 34 -18.99 -10.49 -8.38
N ALA A 35 -17.95 -10.21 -7.57
CA ALA A 35 -18.11 -9.56 -6.27
C ALA A 35 -18.76 -8.17 -6.39
N LEU A 36 -18.30 -7.35 -7.33
CA LEU A 36 -18.86 -6.03 -7.57
C LEU A 36 -20.28 -6.08 -8.14
N ALA A 37 -20.58 -7.04 -9.01
CA ALA A 37 -21.94 -7.25 -9.53
C ALA A 37 -22.92 -7.70 -8.43
N ALA A 38 -22.44 -8.41 -7.41
CA ALA A 38 -23.21 -8.78 -6.22
C ALA A 38 -23.38 -7.63 -5.20
N GLY A 39 -22.81 -6.44 -5.47
CA GLY A 39 -22.94 -5.26 -4.61
C GLY A 39 -21.86 -5.15 -3.52
N HIS A 40 -20.88 -6.04 -3.51
CA HIS A 40 -19.75 -6.00 -2.58
C HIS A 40 -18.76 -4.88 -2.95
N LYS A 41 -17.86 -4.54 -2.03
CA LYS A 41 -16.86 -3.49 -2.21
C LYS A 41 -15.47 -4.11 -2.42
N VAL A 42 -14.67 -3.48 -3.28
CA VAL A 42 -13.29 -3.88 -3.54
C VAL A 42 -12.36 -2.71 -3.32
N VAL A 43 -11.39 -2.89 -2.45
CA VAL A 43 -10.42 -1.88 -2.04
C VAL A 43 -9.01 -2.38 -2.35
N ILE A 44 -8.31 -1.67 -3.20
CA ILE A 44 -6.86 -1.85 -3.37
C ILE A 44 -6.18 -1.25 -2.15
N SER A 45 -5.30 -2.01 -1.48
CA SER A 45 -4.54 -1.55 -0.32
C SER A 45 -3.04 -1.72 -0.58
N THR A 46 -2.33 -0.63 -0.86
CA THR A 46 -0.96 -0.70 -1.35
C THR A 46 -0.02 0.29 -0.66
N GLY A 47 1.26 -0.05 -0.56
CA GLY A 47 2.33 0.89 -0.21
C GLY A 47 2.70 1.86 -1.34
N ARG A 48 2.21 1.62 -2.56
CA ARG A 48 2.47 2.49 -3.71
C ARG A 48 1.81 3.86 -3.56
N PRO A 49 2.32 4.90 -4.25
CA PRO A 49 1.62 6.16 -4.42
C PRO A 49 0.26 6.00 -5.10
N LEU A 50 -0.64 6.98 -4.88
CA LEU A 50 -2.00 6.93 -5.42
C LEU A 50 -2.03 6.73 -6.95
N ASP A 51 -1.24 7.47 -7.70
CA ASP A 51 -1.23 7.38 -9.17
C ASP A 51 -0.85 5.98 -9.66
N SER A 52 0.15 5.34 -9.03
CA SER A 52 0.50 3.95 -9.34
C SER A 52 -0.65 2.98 -9.02
N GLY A 53 -1.32 3.16 -7.88
CA GLY A 53 -2.52 2.39 -7.54
C GLY A 53 -3.66 2.61 -8.53
N MET A 54 -3.86 3.85 -9.00
CA MET A 54 -4.89 4.20 -9.98
C MET A 54 -4.63 3.62 -11.37
N ILE A 55 -3.38 3.54 -11.82
CA ILE A 55 -3.02 2.84 -13.06
C ILE A 55 -3.51 1.39 -13.02
N ILE A 56 -3.24 0.69 -11.92
CA ILE A 56 -3.69 -0.68 -11.74
C ILE A 56 -5.22 -0.76 -11.63
N ALA A 57 -5.85 0.13 -10.84
CA ALA A 57 -7.30 0.18 -10.72
C ALA A 57 -7.99 0.36 -12.09
N GLN A 58 -7.42 1.18 -12.96
CA GLN A 58 -7.94 1.39 -14.31
C GLN A 58 -7.82 0.11 -15.17
N ARG A 59 -6.67 -0.56 -15.14
CA ARG A 59 -6.45 -1.84 -15.85
C ARG A 59 -7.37 -2.94 -15.33
N ALA A 60 -7.63 -2.95 -14.02
CA ALA A 60 -8.54 -3.88 -13.37
C ALA A 60 -10.03 -3.61 -13.61
N GLY A 61 -10.37 -2.54 -14.31
CA GLY A 61 -11.77 -2.13 -14.48
C GLY A 61 -12.45 -1.70 -13.17
N LEU A 62 -11.66 -1.24 -12.19
CA LEU A 62 -12.13 -0.81 -10.86
C LEU A 62 -12.51 0.69 -10.81
N VAL A 63 -12.53 1.39 -11.96
CA VAL A 63 -12.98 2.80 -12.02
C VAL A 63 -14.50 2.84 -12.04
N ARG A 64 -15.12 2.42 -10.94
CA ARG A 64 -16.57 2.33 -10.77
C ARG A 64 -16.99 2.43 -9.30
N GLU A 65 -18.28 2.62 -9.06
CA GLU A 65 -18.84 2.72 -7.73
C GLU A 65 -18.52 1.48 -6.89
N GLY A 66 -18.18 1.70 -5.62
CA GLY A 66 -17.83 0.63 -4.68
C GLY A 66 -16.35 0.22 -4.70
N CYS A 67 -15.53 0.91 -5.49
CA CYS A 67 -14.09 0.68 -5.54
C CYS A 67 -13.30 1.85 -4.95
N TYR A 68 -12.24 1.52 -4.22
CA TYR A 68 -11.38 2.49 -3.52
C TYR A 68 -9.91 2.10 -3.64
N VAL A 69 -9.02 3.08 -3.45
CA VAL A 69 -7.58 2.85 -3.29
C VAL A 69 -7.12 3.38 -1.95
N ILE A 70 -6.52 2.52 -1.16
CA ILE A 70 -5.68 2.85 -0.01
C ILE A 70 -4.24 2.89 -0.53
N ALA A 71 -3.66 4.09 -0.55
CA ALA A 71 -2.30 4.35 -1.00
C ALA A 71 -1.38 4.66 0.19
N PHE A 72 -0.06 4.65 -0.04
CA PHE A 72 0.95 5.01 0.96
C PHE A 72 0.79 4.24 2.29
N ASN A 73 0.49 2.93 2.22
CA ASN A 73 0.24 2.08 3.40
C ASN A 73 -0.88 2.60 4.33
N GLY A 74 -1.89 3.27 3.81
CA GLY A 74 -3.00 3.83 4.59
C GLY A 74 -2.95 5.35 4.76
N GLY A 75 -1.89 6.02 4.29
CA GLY A 75 -1.73 7.47 4.40
C GLY A 75 -2.76 8.27 3.62
N GLN A 76 -3.26 7.70 2.51
CA GLN A 76 -4.28 8.30 1.67
C GLN A 76 -5.31 7.26 1.26
N ILE A 77 -6.60 7.61 1.36
CA ILE A 77 -7.71 6.78 0.88
C ILE A 77 -8.49 7.57 -0.16
N TYR A 78 -8.66 6.97 -1.33
CA TYR A 78 -9.24 7.62 -2.50
C TYR A 78 -10.49 6.87 -2.98
N ASP A 79 -11.58 7.61 -3.13
CA ASP A 79 -12.79 7.13 -3.78
C ASP A 79 -12.60 7.27 -5.31
N ILE A 80 -12.48 6.14 -5.99
CA ILE A 80 -12.16 6.09 -7.42
C ILE A 80 -13.31 6.66 -8.26
N TYR A 81 -14.54 6.32 -7.90
CA TYR A 81 -15.72 6.75 -8.66
C TYR A 81 -15.99 8.25 -8.51
N HIS A 82 -15.96 8.77 -7.29
CA HIS A 82 -16.18 10.18 -7.01
C HIS A 82 -14.94 11.05 -7.22
N LYS A 83 -13.79 10.43 -7.54
CA LYS A 83 -12.51 11.09 -7.82
C LYS A 83 -12.08 12.05 -6.70
N LYS A 84 -12.12 11.59 -5.45
CA LYS A 84 -11.76 12.42 -4.29
C LYS A 84 -11.01 11.63 -3.22
N THR A 85 -10.08 12.29 -2.59
CA THR A 85 -9.48 11.82 -1.33
C THR A 85 -10.53 11.93 -0.22
N ILE A 86 -10.83 10.80 0.43
CA ILE A 86 -11.79 10.72 1.53
C ILE A 86 -11.10 10.66 2.90
N PHE A 87 -9.83 10.29 2.92
CA PHE A 87 -8.95 10.36 4.09
C PHE A 87 -7.53 10.70 3.65
N GLY A 88 -6.84 11.52 4.45
CA GLY A 88 -5.43 11.82 4.24
C GLY A 88 -4.75 12.19 5.56
N LYS A 89 -3.60 11.57 5.84
CA LYS A 89 -2.71 11.95 6.93
C LYS A 89 -1.28 12.03 6.40
N GLN A 90 -0.66 13.18 6.60
CA GLN A 90 0.63 13.55 6.02
C GLN A 90 1.67 13.78 7.12
N LEU A 91 2.94 13.62 6.78
CA LEU A 91 4.05 14.00 7.64
C LEU A 91 4.19 15.52 7.66
N PRO A 92 4.43 16.15 8.81
CA PRO A 92 4.77 17.57 8.85
C PRO A 92 6.02 17.84 7.99
N MET A 93 5.94 18.84 7.11
CA MET A 93 6.99 19.15 6.14
C MET A 93 8.36 19.42 6.78
N ASN A 94 8.40 20.09 7.93
CA ASN A 94 9.63 20.33 8.67
C ASN A 94 10.30 19.04 9.15
N LEU A 95 9.52 18.08 9.64
CA LEU A 95 10.01 16.76 10.02
C LEU A 95 10.48 15.99 8.79
N ALA A 96 9.66 15.98 7.74
CA ALA A 96 10.00 15.30 6.48
C ALA A 96 11.31 15.83 5.88
N LYS A 97 11.51 17.15 5.85
CA LYS A 97 12.76 17.77 5.40
C LYS A 97 13.96 17.39 6.27
N ALA A 98 13.78 17.37 7.60
CA ALA A 98 14.86 16.99 8.51
C ALA A 98 15.31 15.53 8.28
N VAL A 99 14.36 14.60 8.17
CA VAL A 99 14.61 13.19 7.89
C VAL A 99 15.23 13.00 6.50
N PHE A 100 14.74 13.70 5.50
CA PHE A 100 15.26 13.65 4.15
C PHE A 100 16.74 14.12 4.12
N GLN A 101 17.03 15.25 4.74
CA GLN A 101 18.40 15.78 4.82
C GLN A 101 19.34 14.81 5.56
N GLU A 102 18.84 14.17 6.61
CA GLU A 102 19.63 13.21 7.38
C GLU A 102 20.00 11.97 6.56
N ALA A 103 19.08 11.45 5.75
CA ALA A 103 19.38 10.36 4.81
C ALA A 103 20.44 10.78 3.78
N VAL A 104 20.30 11.97 3.20
CA VAL A 104 21.28 12.53 2.26
C VAL A 104 22.66 12.65 2.89
N ASN A 105 22.76 13.17 4.12
CA ASN A 105 24.03 13.31 4.85
C ASN A 105 24.75 11.97 5.04
N ARG A 106 23.99 10.86 5.05
CA ARG A 106 24.53 9.50 5.14
C ARG A 106 24.78 8.84 3.80
N GLY A 107 24.53 9.55 2.70
CA GLY A 107 24.62 8.97 1.35
C GLY A 107 23.62 7.83 1.14
N LEU A 108 22.44 7.91 1.75
CA LEU A 108 21.30 7.01 1.47
C LEU A 108 20.39 7.67 0.42
N HIS A 109 19.93 6.88 -0.51
CA HIS A 109 18.83 7.31 -1.37
C HIS A 109 17.57 7.51 -0.53
N ILE A 110 16.94 8.66 -0.70
CA ILE A 110 15.64 8.97 -0.13
C ILE A 110 14.79 9.72 -1.14
N GLN A 111 13.49 9.48 -1.13
CA GLN A 111 12.55 10.08 -2.05
C GLN A 111 11.28 10.52 -1.35
N SER A 112 10.64 11.53 -1.92
CA SER A 112 9.29 11.97 -1.62
C SER A 112 8.41 11.88 -2.88
N TYR A 113 7.22 12.40 -2.80
CA TYR A 113 6.22 12.27 -3.87
C TYR A 113 5.49 13.59 -4.08
N SER A 114 5.32 13.97 -5.34
CA SER A 114 4.26 14.88 -5.77
C SER A 114 2.99 14.08 -6.08
N ASP A 115 1.98 14.74 -6.62
CA ASP A 115 0.76 14.06 -7.05
C ASP A 115 1.02 13.02 -8.16
N THR A 116 2.01 13.26 -9.03
CA THR A 116 2.23 12.46 -10.25
C THR A 116 3.64 11.89 -10.40
N GLU A 117 4.60 12.35 -9.60
CA GLU A 117 6.02 12.00 -9.77
C GLU A 117 6.69 11.69 -8.45
N VAL A 118 7.74 10.89 -8.52
CA VAL A 118 8.71 10.73 -7.42
C VAL A 118 9.71 11.87 -7.48
N LEU A 119 10.00 12.51 -6.34
CA LEU A 119 10.95 13.62 -6.23
C LEU A 119 12.22 13.14 -5.54
N VAL A 120 13.36 13.36 -6.19
CA VAL A 120 14.70 12.94 -5.74
C VAL A 120 15.74 14.05 -5.96
N LEU A 121 16.81 14.04 -5.18
CA LEU A 121 17.94 14.95 -5.40
C LEU A 121 19.00 14.37 -6.36
N GLU A 122 18.92 13.06 -6.66
CA GLU A 122 19.97 12.38 -7.42
C GLU A 122 19.38 11.33 -8.38
N ASP A 123 19.94 11.23 -9.58
CA ASP A 123 19.60 10.20 -10.57
C ASP A 123 20.32 8.86 -10.25
N SER A 124 19.88 8.20 -9.19
CA SER A 124 20.51 6.99 -8.66
C SER A 124 19.97 5.69 -9.29
N MET A 125 20.63 4.57 -8.99
CA MET A 125 20.12 3.26 -9.40
C MET A 125 18.85 2.87 -8.62
N GLU A 126 18.70 3.35 -7.39
CA GLU A 126 17.57 3.09 -6.53
C GLU A 126 16.28 3.64 -7.16
N ILE A 127 16.29 4.92 -7.58
CA ILE A 127 15.11 5.51 -8.24
C ILE A 127 14.77 4.80 -9.55
N LYS A 128 15.76 4.44 -10.37
CA LYS A 128 15.54 3.76 -11.64
C LYS A 128 14.89 2.37 -11.44
N ARG A 129 15.30 1.64 -10.41
CA ARG A 129 14.68 0.35 -10.05
C ARG A 129 13.27 0.55 -9.49
N TYR A 130 13.07 1.55 -8.62
CA TYR A 130 11.78 1.85 -8.01
C TYR A 130 10.72 2.20 -9.06
N VAL A 131 11.00 3.16 -9.95
CA VAL A 131 10.01 3.61 -10.96
C VAL A 131 9.68 2.54 -11.98
N LYS A 132 10.61 1.64 -12.28
CA LYS A 132 10.32 0.47 -13.12
C LYS A 132 9.27 -0.46 -12.50
N GLY A 133 9.26 -0.58 -11.16
CA GLY A 133 8.30 -1.40 -10.43
C GLY A 133 6.93 -0.73 -10.23
N THR A 134 6.91 0.60 -10.12
CA THR A 134 5.69 1.37 -9.83
C THR A 134 5.05 2.02 -11.05
N GLU A 135 5.72 2.00 -12.19
CA GLU A 135 5.29 2.66 -13.45
C GLU A 135 5.09 4.19 -13.30
N MET A 136 5.74 4.80 -12.33
CA MET A 136 5.70 6.24 -12.12
C MET A 136 6.85 6.95 -12.83
N GLY A 137 6.66 8.22 -13.16
CA GLY A 137 7.75 9.13 -13.49
C GLY A 137 8.52 9.58 -12.26
N TYR A 138 9.74 10.10 -12.46
CA TYR A 138 10.49 10.79 -11.41
C TYR A 138 11.13 12.05 -11.95
N ARG A 139 11.40 12.96 -11.04
CA ARG A 139 12.10 14.22 -11.32
C ARG A 139 13.24 14.42 -10.36
N VAL A 140 14.44 14.68 -10.93
CA VAL A 140 15.58 15.14 -10.16
C VAL A 140 15.43 16.64 -9.92
N VAL A 141 15.46 17.06 -8.67
CA VAL A 141 15.29 18.44 -8.24
C VAL A 141 16.56 18.99 -7.63
N ASN A 142 16.67 20.32 -7.49
CA ASN A 142 17.95 20.97 -7.19
C ASN A 142 18.22 21.11 -5.69
N ASN A 143 17.19 21.04 -4.87
CA ASN A 143 17.29 21.32 -3.44
C ASN A 143 16.18 20.64 -2.64
N LEU A 144 16.30 20.71 -1.31
CA LEU A 144 15.39 20.08 -0.38
C LEU A 144 13.96 20.67 -0.43
N ASP A 145 13.82 21.96 -0.71
CA ASP A 145 12.50 22.61 -0.80
C ASP A 145 11.72 22.11 -2.01
N GLU A 146 12.40 21.80 -3.10
CA GLU A 146 11.80 21.17 -4.27
C GLU A 146 11.58 19.66 -4.06
N ALA A 147 12.43 19.00 -3.27
CA ALA A 147 12.27 17.57 -2.97
C ALA A 147 11.11 17.31 -2.00
N VAL A 148 10.81 18.22 -1.07
CA VAL A 148 9.68 18.14 -0.13
C VAL A 148 8.89 19.46 -0.20
N PRO A 149 8.11 19.68 -1.27
CA PRO A 149 7.43 20.96 -1.50
C PRO A 149 6.16 21.13 -0.67
N VAL A 150 5.59 20.03 -0.19
CA VAL A 150 4.36 19.96 0.63
C VAL A 150 4.53 18.90 1.70
N ASP A 151 3.59 18.83 2.63
CA ASP A 151 3.51 17.73 3.59
C ASP A 151 3.34 16.40 2.82
N PRO A 152 4.30 15.46 2.89
CA PRO A 152 4.19 14.21 2.13
C PRO A 152 3.41 13.15 2.89
N TYR A 153 2.73 12.24 2.18
CA TYR A 153 2.08 11.08 2.78
C TYR A 153 3.10 10.06 3.31
N LYS A 154 4.28 9.99 2.70
CA LYS A 154 5.41 9.19 3.17
C LYS A 154 6.73 9.70 2.62
N LEU A 155 7.83 9.27 3.24
CA LEU A 155 9.15 9.23 2.63
C LEU A 155 9.56 7.76 2.48
N LEU A 156 10.44 7.49 1.51
CA LEU A 156 11.01 6.16 1.30
C LEU A 156 12.51 6.26 1.16
N ALA A 157 13.24 5.67 2.10
CA ALA A 157 14.68 5.46 1.94
C ALA A 157 14.93 4.07 1.33
N ILE A 158 15.91 3.98 0.43
CA ILE A 158 16.22 2.75 -0.31
C ILE A 158 17.72 2.45 -0.21
N SER A 159 18.02 1.17 0.05
CA SER A 159 19.39 0.63 -0.04
C SER A 159 19.31 -0.83 -0.47
N PHE A 160 19.76 -1.15 -1.68
CA PHE A 160 19.74 -2.53 -2.18
C PHE A 160 20.91 -3.38 -1.70
N ASP A 161 22.04 -2.74 -1.42
CA ASP A 161 23.32 -3.44 -1.21
C ASP A 161 23.89 -3.28 0.21
N ASP A 162 23.28 -2.43 1.05
CA ASP A 162 23.77 -2.13 2.41
C ASP A 162 22.63 -2.06 3.43
N ARG A 163 22.08 -3.22 3.79
CA ARG A 163 21.04 -3.34 4.82
C ARG A 163 21.48 -2.79 6.18
N PRO A 164 22.69 -3.04 6.69
CA PRO A 164 23.16 -2.45 7.95
C PRO A 164 23.13 -0.93 7.99
N LYS A 165 23.42 -0.26 6.86
CA LYS A 165 23.42 1.20 6.74
C LYS A 165 22.02 1.79 6.91
N ILE A 166 21.02 1.21 6.23
CA ILE A 166 19.64 1.69 6.32
C ILE A 166 18.99 1.35 7.67
N GLU A 167 19.34 0.23 8.30
CA GLU A 167 18.92 -0.10 9.67
C GLU A 167 19.53 0.85 10.71
N LYS A 168 20.80 1.25 10.52
CA LYS A 168 21.41 2.27 11.35
C LYS A 168 20.66 3.59 11.23
N PHE A 169 20.33 4.00 10.01
CA PHE A 169 19.51 5.21 9.75
C PHE A 169 18.15 5.11 10.46
N GLN A 170 17.44 3.98 10.37
CA GLN A 170 16.18 3.76 11.07
C GLN A 170 16.29 4.03 12.58
N ARG A 171 17.33 3.47 13.23
CA ARG A 171 17.55 3.67 14.67
C ARG A 171 17.82 5.13 15.03
N GLU A 172 18.57 5.83 14.18
CA GLU A 172 18.97 7.22 14.43
C GLU A 172 17.83 8.22 14.23
N VAL A 173 16.87 7.92 13.35
CA VAL A 173 15.67 8.77 13.16
C VAL A 173 14.52 8.40 14.10
N ALA A 174 14.61 7.32 14.87
CA ALA A 174 13.54 6.86 15.76
C ALA A 174 13.13 7.91 16.79
N GLU A 175 14.09 8.59 17.43
CA GLU A 175 13.81 9.63 18.42
C GLU A 175 13.17 10.88 17.79
N PRO A 176 13.70 11.46 16.69
CA PRO A 176 13.04 12.55 15.98
C PRO A 176 11.62 12.22 15.48
N LEU A 177 11.33 10.96 15.14
CA LEU A 177 10.02 10.53 14.66
C LEU A 177 9.00 10.30 15.79
N ALA A 178 9.45 10.05 17.02
CA ALA A 178 8.61 9.61 18.13
C ALA A 178 7.36 10.47 18.33
N GLY A 179 6.18 9.81 18.35
CA GLY A 179 4.87 10.44 18.54
C GLY A 179 4.32 11.22 17.33
N THR A 180 5.09 11.34 16.24
CA THR A 180 4.65 12.05 15.02
C THR A 180 4.67 11.15 13.80
N ALA A 181 5.65 10.28 13.70
CA ALA A 181 5.83 9.35 12.59
C ALA A 181 6.41 8.03 13.07
N ARG A 182 6.27 7.00 12.25
CA ARG A 182 6.91 5.70 12.44
C ARG A 182 7.70 5.29 11.20
N SER A 183 8.65 4.39 11.39
CA SER A 183 9.40 3.79 10.28
C SER A 183 9.39 2.28 10.38
N PHE A 184 9.27 1.61 9.23
CA PHE A 184 9.29 0.15 9.12
C PHE A 184 9.84 -0.27 7.77
N PHE A 185 10.30 -1.51 7.66
CA PHE A 185 10.70 -2.08 6.39
C PHE A 185 9.49 -2.72 5.70
N SER A 186 9.26 -2.40 4.42
CA SER A 186 8.28 -3.09 3.58
C SER A 186 8.90 -4.23 2.77
N ASN A 187 10.22 -4.24 2.67
CA ASN A 187 11.06 -5.35 2.19
C ASN A 187 12.51 -5.09 2.62
N ASP A 188 13.44 -5.97 2.23
CA ASP A 188 14.84 -5.88 2.64
C ASP A 188 15.56 -4.57 2.29
N ALA A 189 15.09 -3.85 1.26
CA ALA A 189 15.73 -2.64 0.74
C ALA A 189 14.99 -1.34 1.06
N TYR A 190 13.70 -1.41 1.46
CA TYR A 190 12.81 -0.26 1.54
C TYR A 190 12.45 0.08 2.99
N LEU A 191 12.90 1.23 3.47
CA LEU A 191 12.50 1.80 4.75
C LEU A 191 11.43 2.86 4.51
N GLU A 192 10.21 2.54 4.87
CA GLU A 192 9.04 3.44 4.82
C GLU A 192 9.03 4.34 6.04
N ILE A 193 8.74 5.62 5.85
CA ILE A 193 8.53 6.59 6.93
C ILE A 193 7.17 7.23 6.70
N VAL A 194 6.22 6.96 7.60
CA VAL A 194 4.81 7.35 7.49
C VAL A 194 4.34 8.04 8.77
N PRO A 195 3.24 8.80 8.75
CA PRO A 195 2.67 9.37 9.96
C PRO A 195 2.35 8.30 11.02
N GLU A 196 2.50 8.65 12.30
CA GLU A 196 2.17 7.77 13.43
C GLU A 196 0.72 7.27 13.34
N GLY A 197 0.51 5.97 13.65
CA GLY A 197 -0.81 5.34 13.61
C GLY A 197 -1.35 5.04 12.19
N ILE A 198 -0.57 5.28 11.14
CA ILE A 198 -0.93 4.92 9.77
C ILE A 198 -0.40 3.52 9.45
N SER A 199 -1.31 2.66 8.98
CA SER A 199 -1.01 1.33 8.43
C SER A 199 -2.14 0.85 7.52
N LYS A 200 -1.92 -0.23 6.78
CA LYS A 200 -2.99 -0.89 6.03
C LYS A 200 -4.11 -1.38 6.97
N GLY A 201 -3.75 -1.84 8.18
CA GLY A 201 -4.73 -2.27 9.19
C GLY A 201 -5.57 -1.13 9.75
N PHE A 202 -4.97 0.05 10.00
CA PHE A 202 -5.73 1.26 10.30
C PHE A 202 -6.76 1.55 9.21
N ALA A 203 -6.34 1.50 7.95
CA ALA A 203 -7.20 1.83 6.82
C ALA A 203 -8.37 0.85 6.66
N VAL A 204 -8.21 -0.44 6.98
CA VAL A 204 -9.31 -1.43 7.02
C VAL A 204 -10.39 -0.99 8.00
N LYS A 205 -10.02 -0.70 9.25
CA LYS A 205 -10.96 -0.28 10.30
C LYS A 205 -11.66 1.02 9.93
N TRP A 206 -10.88 2.00 9.47
CA TRP A 206 -11.40 3.30 9.04
C TRP A 206 -12.40 3.17 7.87
N MET A 207 -12.10 2.35 6.86
CA MET A 207 -12.98 2.13 5.70
C MET A 207 -14.29 1.45 6.09
N CYS A 208 -14.23 0.43 6.95
CA CYS A 208 -15.42 -0.25 7.46
C CYS A 208 -16.35 0.75 8.19
N GLU A 209 -15.78 1.59 9.07
CA GLU A 209 -16.52 2.64 9.78
C GLU A 209 -17.11 3.67 8.81
N TYR A 210 -16.30 4.20 7.88
CA TYR A 210 -16.71 5.21 6.90
C TYR A 210 -17.86 4.74 6.01
N LEU A 211 -17.84 3.46 5.59
CA LEU A 211 -18.87 2.87 4.74
C LEU A 211 -20.05 2.29 5.53
N GLY A 212 -19.99 2.27 6.86
CA GLY A 212 -21.01 1.62 7.70
C GLY A 212 -21.12 0.12 7.46
N ILE A 213 -20.03 -0.55 7.06
CA ILE A 213 -19.94 -1.99 6.87
C ILE A 213 -19.36 -2.59 8.15
N PRO A 214 -20.06 -3.54 8.80
CA PRO A 214 -19.52 -4.22 9.98
C PRO A 214 -18.16 -4.87 9.67
N ILE A 215 -17.24 -4.82 10.64
CA ILE A 215 -15.89 -5.43 10.45
C ILE A 215 -16.00 -6.94 10.19
N GLU A 216 -17.02 -7.59 10.69
CA GLU A 216 -17.35 -9.01 10.46
C GLU A 216 -17.61 -9.33 8.99
N ASN A 217 -17.85 -8.33 8.17
CA ASN A 217 -18.05 -8.45 6.72
C ASN A 217 -16.80 -8.12 5.92
N SER A 218 -15.64 -7.94 6.57
CA SER A 218 -14.38 -7.60 5.92
C SER A 218 -13.51 -8.83 5.66
N VAL A 219 -12.85 -8.82 4.52
CA VAL A 219 -11.83 -9.81 4.12
C VAL A 219 -10.60 -9.06 3.65
N ALA A 220 -9.43 -9.45 4.12
CA ALA A 220 -8.15 -8.92 3.65
C ALA A 220 -7.37 -10.02 2.94
N ALA A 221 -6.66 -9.67 1.87
CA ALA A 221 -5.76 -10.55 1.15
C ALA A 221 -4.39 -9.89 0.98
N GLY A 222 -3.31 -10.60 1.33
CA GLY A 222 -1.95 -10.09 1.30
C GLY A 222 -0.89 -11.17 1.32
N ASP A 223 0.38 -10.80 1.10
CA ASP A 223 1.50 -11.72 1.01
C ASP A 223 2.79 -11.22 1.70
N ALA A 224 2.86 -9.94 2.13
CA ALA A 224 4.07 -9.31 2.63
C ALA A 224 3.93 -8.78 4.07
N GLU A 225 5.05 -8.40 4.68
CA GLU A 225 5.10 -7.94 6.08
C GLU A 225 4.22 -6.70 6.33
N ASN A 226 4.12 -5.78 5.36
CA ASN A 226 3.25 -4.61 5.46
C ASN A 226 1.75 -4.93 5.35
N ASP A 227 1.38 -6.18 5.04
CA ASP A 227 0.00 -6.66 5.02
C ASP A 227 -0.44 -7.25 6.36
N VAL A 228 0.49 -7.61 7.23
CA VAL A 228 0.19 -8.28 8.51
C VAL A 228 -0.88 -7.51 9.30
N GLU A 229 -0.69 -6.19 9.49
CA GLU A 229 -1.67 -5.38 10.20
C GLU A 229 -3.04 -5.35 9.49
N MET A 230 -3.08 -5.48 8.16
CA MET A 230 -4.32 -5.54 7.37
C MET A 230 -5.02 -6.89 7.56
N LEU A 231 -4.26 -7.99 7.50
CA LEU A 231 -4.75 -9.36 7.71
C LEU A 231 -5.35 -9.51 9.11
N GLU A 232 -4.66 -9.03 10.14
CA GLU A 232 -5.13 -9.07 11.53
C GLU A 232 -6.31 -8.13 11.82
N ALA A 233 -6.45 -7.03 11.06
CA ALA A 233 -7.52 -6.06 11.26
C ALA A 233 -8.85 -6.46 10.65
N ALA A 234 -8.86 -7.23 9.58
CA ALA A 234 -10.07 -7.74 8.94
C ALA A 234 -10.66 -8.90 9.73
N HIS A 235 -11.94 -9.22 9.47
CA HIS A 235 -12.58 -10.39 10.07
C HIS A 235 -12.00 -11.71 9.54
N VAL A 236 -11.62 -11.74 8.26
CA VAL A 236 -10.88 -12.84 7.65
C VAL A 236 -9.62 -12.30 7.04
N GLY A 237 -8.48 -12.68 7.59
CA GLY A 237 -7.17 -12.48 7.01
C GLY A 237 -6.79 -13.67 6.13
N ALA A 238 -6.76 -13.48 4.81
CA ALA A 238 -6.40 -14.51 3.85
C ALA A 238 -5.00 -14.27 3.27
N VAL A 239 -4.08 -15.16 3.54
CA VAL A 239 -2.69 -15.09 3.11
C VAL A 239 -2.51 -15.85 1.80
N MET A 240 -1.79 -15.26 0.86
CA MET A 240 -1.42 -15.94 -0.38
C MET A 240 -0.40 -17.05 -0.10
N CYS A 241 -0.50 -18.21 -0.77
CA CYS A 241 0.46 -19.30 -0.56
C CYS A 241 1.89 -18.97 -1.03
N ASN A 242 2.05 -17.93 -1.85
CA ASN A 242 3.34 -17.36 -2.25
C ASN A 242 3.85 -16.28 -1.29
N ALA A 243 3.24 -16.10 -0.13
CA ALA A 243 3.62 -15.07 0.83
C ALA A 243 5.05 -15.23 1.36
N PHE A 244 5.63 -14.12 1.79
CA PHE A 244 6.93 -14.11 2.46
C PHE A 244 6.90 -14.94 3.75
N PRO A 245 8.05 -15.53 4.15
CA PRO A 245 8.14 -16.31 5.38
C PRO A 245 7.63 -15.54 6.60
N GLY A 246 6.85 -16.21 7.45
CA GLY A 246 6.27 -15.63 8.67
C GLY A 246 4.90 -14.98 8.48
N VAL A 247 4.53 -14.52 7.28
CA VAL A 247 3.24 -13.85 7.04
C VAL A 247 2.04 -14.81 7.24
N ALA A 248 2.21 -16.09 6.91
CA ALA A 248 1.15 -17.10 7.03
C ALA A 248 0.64 -17.28 8.48
N GLU A 249 1.45 -16.97 9.49
CA GLU A 249 1.09 -17.08 10.90
C GLU A 249 0.09 -16.01 11.36
N HIS A 250 -0.10 -14.96 10.54
CA HIS A 250 -0.98 -13.81 10.82
C HIS A 250 -2.33 -13.87 10.10
N GLY A 251 -2.63 -14.96 9.39
CA GLY A 251 -3.89 -15.11 8.68
C GLY A 251 -4.75 -16.27 9.19
N ASP A 252 -6.04 -16.19 8.89
CA ASP A 252 -7.04 -17.23 9.20
C ASP A 252 -7.10 -18.31 8.11
N TYR A 253 -6.58 -17.98 6.94
CA TYR A 253 -6.61 -18.82 5.75
C TYR A 253 -5.39 -18.62 4.87
N VAL A 254 -4.82 -19.70 4.37
CA VAL A 254 -3.77 -19.67 3.33
C VAL A 254 -4.35 -20.27 2.04
N THR A 255 -4.17 -19.58 0.91
CA THR A 255 -4.72 -20.03 -0.38
C THR A 255 -4.03 -21.30 -0.87
N GLU A 256 -4.75 -22.10 -1.65
CA GLU A 256 -4.17 -23.25 -2.37
C GLU A 256 -3.43 -22.81 -3.64
N HIS A 257 -3.85 -21.68 -4.23
CA HIS A 257 -3.29 -21.11 -5.46
C HIS A 257 -2.51 -19.82 -5.17
N ASP A 258 -1.44 -19.61 -5.91
CA ASP A 258 -0.62 -18.39 -5.83
C ASP A 258 -1.21 -17.24 -6.67
N ASN A 259 -0.51 -16.11 -6.69
CA ASN A 259 -0.88 -14.93 -7.46
C ASN A 259 -0.87 -15.15 -8.99
N ASN A 260 -0.18 -16.17 -9.50
CA ASN A 260 -0.15 -16.52 -10.92
C ASN A 260 -1.31 -17.46 -11.31
N HIS A 261 -1.96 -18.07 -10.35
CA HIS A 261 -2.98 -19.12 -10.53
C HIS A 261 -4.31 -18.79 -9.87
N ASP A 262 -4.73 -17.52 -9.90
CA ASP A 262 -6.05 -17.07 -9.44
C ASP A 262 -6.30 -17.17 -7.91
N GLY A 263 -5.26 -17.10 -7.07
CA GLY A 263 -5.39 -17.23 -5.61
C GLY A 263 -6.31 -16.17 -4.99
N LEU A 264 -6.32 -14.92 -5.47
CA LEU A 264 -7.30 -13.93 -5.00
C LEU A 264 -8.72 -14.31 -5.39
N GLY A 265 -8.93 -14.88 -6.57
CA GLY A 265 -10.24 -15.41 -7.02
C GLY A 265 -10.77 -16.51 -6.10
N GLU A 266 -9.88 -17.36 -5.57
CA GLU A 266 -10.22 -18.35 -4.56
C GLU A 266 -10.76 -17.69 -3.28
N ILE A 267 -10.06 -16.67 -2.76
CA ILE A 267 -10.48 -15.90 -1.58
C ILE A 267 -11.87 -15.27 -1.79
N ILE A 268 -12.06 -14.61 -2.94
CA ILE A 268 -13.34 -13.95 -3.28
C ILE A 268 -14.48 -14.95 -3.29
N ARG A 269 -14.33 -16.08 -3.98
CA ARG A 269 -15.39 -17.10 -4.07
C ARG A 269 -15.69 -17.74 -2.72
N LYS A 270 -14.66 -17.90 -1.89
CA LYS A 270 -14.81 -18.56 -0.58
C LYS A 270 -15.40 -17.64 0.49
N PHE A 271 -15.07 -16.34 0.49
CA PHE A 271 -15.38 -15.45 1.61
C PHE A 271 -16.23 -14.22 1.23
N ILE A 272 -16.28 -13.82 -0.03
CA ILE A 272 -17.06 -12.65 -0.47
C ILE A 272 -18.39 -13.06 -1.09
N LEU A 273 -18.41 -14.08 -1.95
CA LEU A 273 -19.58 -14.49 -2.72
C LEU A 273 -20.50 -15.52 -2.02
N LYS A 274 -20.28 -15.78 -0.75
CA LYS A 274 -21.11 -16.72 0.04
C LYS A 274 -22.34 -16.07 0.62
#